data_e33a2bda34cdf4f05586160d8d29757f
#
_entry.id   e33a2bda34cdf4f05586160d8d29757f
#
_cell.length_a   1.000
_cell.length_b   1.000
_cell.length_c   1.000
_cell.angle_alpha   90.00
_cell.angle_beta   90.00
_cell.angle_gamma   90.00
#
_symmetry.space_group_name_H-M   'P 1'
#
loop_
_entity.id
_entity.type
_entity.pdbx_description
1 polymer ?
#
loop_
_entity_poly.entity_id
_entity_poly.type
_entity_poly.pdbx_seq_one_letter_code
_entity_poly.pdbx_strand_id
1 'polypeptide(L)'
;MARRFLCTIILLFAGVLTLSAQSLPDGLYARMQTNRGTILLELEFERTPLTVANFVGLAEGTISHSRSGSPRFFDGLRFHRVIADFMIQGGDPLGNGTGGPGYTFADEFHPQLRHDGPGVLSMANRGPATNGSQFFITHVATPWLNGAHTVFGRVVEGQNVVDAVRQGDTIQSVRIERVGPAAEAFQVDQQMFNRLRTEAAERR
;
A
#
# COMPACT_ATOMS: atom_id res chain seq x y z
N MET A 1 77.63 -12.27 -15.77
CA MET A 1 76.27 -12.37 -16.32
C MET A 1 75.24 -12.20 -15.20
N ALA A 2 74.64 -11.02 -15.08
CA ALA A 2 73.66 -10.70 -14.01
C ALA A 2 72.26 -10.62 -14.66
N ARG A 3 71.36 -11.55 -14.31
CA ARG A 3 69.96 -11.57 -14.74
C ARG A 3 69.14 -10.66 -13.82
N ARG A 4 68.63 -9.55 -14.36
CA ARG A 4 67.67 -8.67 -13.70
C ARG A 4 66.28 -9.27 -13.81
N PHE A 5 65.64 -9.65 -12.71
CA PHE A 5 64.22 -10.01 -12.62
C PHE A 5 63.40 -8.71 -12.49
N LEU A 6 62.59 -8.48 -13.52
CA LEU A 6 61.61 -7.39 -13.51
C LEU A 6 60.33 -7.91 -12.83
N CYS A 7 60.01 -7.43 -11.62
CA CYS A 7 58.78 -7.78 -10.94
C CYS A 7 57.67 -6.80 -11.35
N THR A 8 56.73 -7.27 -12.17
CA THR A 8 55.58 -6.48 -12.62
C THR A 8 54.51 -6.57 -11.53
N ILE A 9 54.23 -5.46 -10.82
CA ILE A 9 53.17 -5.35 -9.82
C ILE A 9 51.90 -5.01 -10.62
N ILE A 10 50.94 -5.94 -10.69
CA ILE A 10 49.58 -5.70 -11.23
C ILE A 10 48.73 -5.14 -10.09
N LEU A 11 48.43 -3.84 -10.15
CA LEU A 11 47.45 -3.20 -9.26
C LEU A 11 46.03 -3.56 -9.77
N LEU A 12 45.36 -4.45 -9.02
CA LEU A 12 43.91 -4.69 -9.21
C LEU A 12 43.13 -3.52 -8.62
N PHE A 13 42.57 -2.68 -9.48
CA PHE A 13 41.60 -1.68 -9.10
C PHE A 13 40.24 -2.38 -8.87
N ALA A 14 39.89 -2.65 -7.63
CA ALA A 14 38.53 -3.09 -7.26
C ALA A 14 37.60 -1.88 -7.33
N GLY A 15 36.91 -1.72 -8.44
CA GLY A 15 35.84 -0.73 -8.59
C GLY A 15 34.69 -1.06 -7.62
N VAL A 16 34.51 -0.25 -6.58
CA VAL A 16 33.33 -0.29 -5.72
C VAL A 16 32.18 0.30 -6.54
N LEU A 17 31.33 -0.57 -7.09
CA LEU A 17 30.02 -0.18 -7.65
C LEU A 17 29.15 0.29 -6.47
N THR A 18 29.08 1.59 -6.25
CA THR A 18 28.06 2.20 -5.38
C THR A 18 26.71 2.05 -6.08
N LEU A 19 25.92 1.09 -5.63
CA LEU A 19 24.51 0.98 -6.01
C LEU A 19 23.82 2.23 -5.45
N SER A 20 23.62 3.24 -6.28
CA SER A 20 22.81 4.41 -5.92
C SER A 20 21.38 3.92 -5.74
N ALA A 21 20.89 3.88 -4.50
CA ALA A 21 19.47 3.68 -4.24
C ALA A 21 18.73 4.84 -4.92
N GLN A 22 17.95 4.55 -5.94
CA GLN A 22 17.16 5.53 -6.65
C GLN A 22 16.13 6.09 -5.66
N SER A 23 16.21 7.40 -5.37
CA SER A 23 15.23 8.05 -4.50
C SER A 23 13.85 7.99 -5.15
N LEU A 24 12.83 7.69 -4.34
CA LEU A 24 11.45 7.72 -4.80
C LEU A 24 11.08 9.14 -5.27
N PRO A 25 10.27 9.30 -6.31
CA PRO A 25 9.64 10.58 -6.67
C PRO A 25 8.84 11.17 -5.50
N ASP A 26 8.54 12.48 -5.58
CA ASP A 26 7.61 13.11 -4.64
C ASP A 26 6.27 12.38 -4.65
N GLY A 27 5.79 11.97 -3.46
CA GLY A 27 4.58 11.17 -3.31
C GLY A 27 4.41 10.60 -1.91
N LEU A 28 3.24 10.04 -1.68
CA LEU A 28 2.90 9.32 -0.45
C LEU A 28 2.93 7.82 -0.73
N TYR A 29 3.72 7.08 0.04
CA TYR A 29 3.92 5.66 -0.20
C TYR A 29 3.60 4.84 1.04
N ALA A 30 3.20 3.58 0.79
CA ALA A 30 3.08 2.57 1.83
C ALA A 30 3.98 1.38 1.50
N ARG A 31 4.99 1.16 2.33
CA ARG A 31 5.84 -0.02 2.27
C ARG A 31 5.21 -1.15 3.08
N MET A 32 4.64 -2.10 2.37
CA MET A 32 4.01 -3.28 2.95
C MET A 32 4.99 -4.44 2.93
N GLN A 33 5.46 -4.84 4.12
CA GLN A 33 6.29 -6.01 4.30
C GLN A 33 5.41 -7.24 4.47
N THR A 34 5.58 -8.24 3.63
CA THR A 34 4.89 -9.53 3.72
C THR A 34 5.87 -10.66 3.97
N ASN A 35 5.38 -11.86 4.31
CA ASN A 35 6.22 -13.06 4.36
C ASN A 35 6.68 -13.54 2.97
N ARG A 36 6.23 -12.91 1.88
CA ARG A 36 6.67 -13.17 0.49
C ARG A 36 7.64 -12.11 -0.04
N GLY A 37 7.82 -11.01 0.67
CA GLY A 37 8.65 -9.88 0.26
C GLY A 37 7.96 -8.55 0.47
N THR A 38 8.54 -7.51 -0.08
CA THR A 38 8.05 -6.13 0.06
C THR A 38 7.22 -5.74 -1.16
N ILE A 39 6.08 -5.09 -0.89
CA ILE A 39 5.25 -4.40 -1.88
C ILE A 39 5.32 -2.91 -1.55
N LEU A 40 5.73 -2.08 -2.51
CA LEU A 40 5.69 -0.63 -2.39
C LEU A 40 4.48 -0.10 -3.15
N LEU A 41 3.62 0.61 -2.43
CA LEU A 41 2.37 1.18 -2.92
C LEU A 41 2.50 2.70 -2.97
N GLU A 42 2.17 3.33 -4.10
CA GLU A 42 1.91 4.77 -4.19
C GLU A 42 0.45 5.03 -3.83
N LEU A 43 0.17 6.05 -3.01
CA LEU A 43 -1.15 6.38 -2.51
C LEU A 43 -1.65 7.69 -3.13
N GLU A 44 -2.89 7.69 -3.62
CA GLU A 44 -3.54 8.80 -4.35
C GLU A 44 -4.18 9.81 -3.39
N PHE A 45 -3.40 10.38 -2.48
CA PHE A 45 -3.90 11.21 -1.37
C PHE A 45 -4.57 12.52 -1.82
N GLU A 46 -4.24 13.03 -3.01
CA GLU A 46 -4.87 14.22 -3.58
C GLU A 46 -6.25 13.93 -4.21
N ARG A 47 -6.41 12.71 -4.78
CA ARG A 47 -7.61 12.31 -5.53
C ARG A 47 -8.62 11.56 -4.70
N THR A 48 -8.15 10.82 -3.68
CA THR A 48 -8.99 10.05 -2.75
C THR A 48 -8.55 10.27 -1.30
N PRO A 49 -8.60 11.53 -0.82
CA PRO A 49 -8.01 11.92 0.48
C PRO A 49 -8.64 11.21 1.67
N LEU A 50 -9.95 10.95 1.69
CA LEU A 50 -10.60 10.23 2.79
C LEU A 50 -10.14 8.78 2.85
N THR A 51 -10.10 8.09 1.70
CA THR A 51 -9.69 6.69 1.61
C THR A 51 -8.23 6.51 1.99
N VAL A 52 -7.36 7.41 1.50
CA VAL A 52 -5.94 7.39 1.87
C VAL A 52 -5.75 7.75 3.34
N ALA A 53 -6.49 8.74 3.89
CA ALA A 53 -6.43 9.07 5.33
C ALA A 53 -6.86 7.88 6.20
N ASN A 54 -7.89 7.14 5.79
CA ASN A 54 -8.28 5.91 6.46
C ASN A 54 -7.14 4.87 6.48
N PHE A 55 -6.56 4.59 5.30
CA PHE A 55 -5.50 3.60 5.18
C PHE A 55 -4.24 4.01 5.96
N VAL A 56 -3.79 5.26 5.82
CA VAL A 56 -2.63 5.82 6.52
C VAL A 56 -2.85 5.82 8.02
N GLY A 57 -3.99 6.34 8.49
CA GLY A 57 -4.30 6.41 9.91
C GLY A 57 -4.38 5.04 10.59
N LEU A 58 -4.92 4.03 9.90
CA LEU A 58 -4.90 2.64 10.35
C LEU A 58 -3.49 2.04 10.35
N ALA A 59 -2.67 2.33 9.34
CA ALA A 59 -1.30 1.84 9.25
C ALA A 59 -0.38 2.45 10.33
N GLU A 60 -0.54 3.74 10.62
CA GLU A 60 0.23 4.47 11.63
C GLU A 60 -0.33 4.30 13.04
N GLY A 61 -1.63 3.94 13.18
CA GLY A 61 -2.32 3.84 14.46
C GLY A 61 -2.73 5.20 15.02
N THR A 62 -2.96 6.19 14.15
CA THR A 62 -3.32 7.57 14.50
C THR A 62 -4.82 7.82 14.49
N ILE A 63 -5.60 6.85 14.01
CA ILE A 63 -7.07 6.89 14.09
C ILE A 63 -7.62 5.69 14.88
N SER A 64 -8.76 5.89 15.52
CA SER A 64 -9.41 4.88 16.36
C SER A 64 -9.97 3.73 15.53
N HIS A 65 -9.82 2.51 16.04
CA HIS A 65 -10.35 1.29 15.43
C HIS A 65 -10.71 0.23 16.49
N SER A 66 -11.52 -0.76 16.09
CA SER A 66 -12.03 -1.81 16.99
C SER A 66 -11.05 -2.95 17.26
N ARG A 67 -9.92 -3.04 16.54
CA ARG A 67 -8.93 -4.11 16.74
C ARG A 67 -8.18 -3.88 18.05
N SER A 68 -8.31 -4.80 19.00
CA SER A 68 -7.58 -4.77 20.26
C SER A 68 -6.12 -5.24 20.10
N GLY A 69 -5.24 -4.76 20.99
CA GLY A 69 -3.88 -5.29 21.14
C GLY A 69 -2.84 -4.81 20.11
N SER A 70 -3.20 -3.97 19.15
CA SER A 70 -2.24 -3.40 18.21
C SER A 70 -2.64 -1.98 17.81
N PRO A 71 -1.82 -0.96 18.06
CA PRO A 71 -2.08 0.39 17.56
C PRO A 71 -2.03 0.47 16.03
N ARG A 72 -1.18 -0.35 15.38
CA ARG A 72 -1.05 -0.43 13.92
C ARG A 72 -1.97 -1.52 13.41
N PHE A 73 -3.03 -1.10 12.72
CA PHE A 73 -4.14 -1.98 12.37
C PHE A 73 -3.74 -3.15 11.47
N PHE A 74 -2.88 -2.92 10.47
CA PHE A 74 -2.57 -3.94 9.46
C PHE A 74 -1.49 -4.93 9.88
N ASP A 75 -0.65 -4.59 10.87
CA ASP A 75 0.48 -5.44 11.28
C ASP A 75 -0.02 -6.79 11.81
N GLY A 76 0.45 -7.88 11.21
CA GLY A 76 0.07 -9.27 11.54
C GLY A 76 -1.23 -9.77 10.90
N LEU A 77 -1.94 -8.97 10.11
CA LEU A 77 -3.11 -9.43 9.37
C LEU A 77 -2.73 -10.36 8.22
N ARG A 78 -3.72 -11.07 7.69
CA ARG A 78 -3.52 -12.03 6.59
C ARG A 78 -4.23 -11.58 5.32
N PHE A 79 -3.71 -12.03 4.19
CA PHE A 79 -4.47 -12.08 2.95
C PHE A 79 -5.47 -13.22 3.05
N HIS A 80 -6.68 -12.92 3.49
CA HIS A 80 -7.71 -13.92 3.78
C HIS A 80 -8.40 -14.48 2.53
N ARG A 81 -8.27 -13.77 1.38
CA ARG A 81 -8.81 -14.19 0.10
C ARG A 81 -7.82 -13.89 -1.02
N VAL A 82 -7.47 -14.92 -1.79
CA VAL A 82 -6.60 -14.80 -2.97
C VAL A 82 -7.25 -15.55 -4.11
N ILE A 83 -7.47 -14.89 -5.24
CA ILE A 83 -8.00 -15.49 -6.46
C ILE A 83 -6.99 -15.25 -7.56
N ALA A 84 -6.45 -16.33 -8.12
CA ALA A 84 -5.52 -16.26 -9.24
C ALA A 84 -6.17 -15.52 -10.42
N ASP A 85 -5.36 -14.77 -11.16
CA ASP A 85 -5.79 -13.97 -12.31
C ASP A 85 -6.89 -12.94 -11.98
N PHE A 86 -7.01 -12.56 -10.68
CA PHE A 86 -7.93 -11.53 -10.24
C PHE A 86 -7.28 -10.60 -9.22
N MET A 87 -7.15 -11.01 -7.94
CA MET A 87 -6.64 -10.13 -6.88
C MET A 87 -6.20 -10.88 -5.63
N ILE A 88 -5.44 -10.18 -4.77
CA ILE A 88 -5.22 -10.54 -3.37
C ILE A 88 -5.99 -9.56 -2.47
N GLN A 89 -6.68 -10.06 -1.43
CA GLN A 89 -7.49 -9.24 -0.51
C GLN A 89 -7.03 -9.43 0.94
N GLY A 90 -6.81 -8.30 1.62
CA GLY A 90 -6.36 -8.23 3.00
C GLY A 90 -7.12 -7.17 3.81
N GLY A 91 -6.58 -6.81 4.99
CA GLY A 91 -7.13 -5.74 5.83
C GLY A 91 -8.33 -6.14 6.70
N ASP A 92 -8.64 -7.43 6.80
CA ASP A 92 -9.68 -7.96 7.69
C ASP A 92 -9.07 -8.47 9.01
N PRO A 93 -9.40 -7.86 10.16
CA PRO A 93 -8.88 -8.31 11.46
C PRO A 93 -9.43 -9.68 11.90
N LEU A 94 -10.56 -10.14 11.34
CA LEU A 94 -11.13 -11.46 11.62
C LEU A 94 -10.62 -12.53 10.64
N GLY A 95 -10.06 -12.13 9.49
CA GLY A 95 -9.50 -13.02 8.50
C GLY A 95 -10.53 -13.94 7.79
N ASN A 96 -11.80 -13.57 7.76
CA ASN A 96 -12.90 -14.33 7.17
C ASN A 96 -13.76 -13.52 6.18
N GLY A 97 -13.38 -12.28 5.90
CA GLY A 97 -14.10 -11.35 5.03
C GLY A 97 -15.17 -10.51 5.72
N THR A 98 -15.44 -10.71 7.02
CA THR A 98 -16.54 -10.02 7.72
C THR A 98 -16.05 -8.90 8.66
N GLY A 99 -14.76 -8.85 8.97
CA GLY A 99 -14.19 -7.87 9.87
C GLY A 99 -13.95 -6.51 9.23
N GLY A 100 -13.62 -5.54 10.09
CA GLY A 100 -13.34 -4.15 9.69
C GLY A 100 -12.85 -3.32 10.87
N PRO A 101 -12.70 -2.01 10.70
CA PRO A 101 -12.15 -1.12 11.71
C PRO A 101 -13.16 -0.69 12.78
N GLY A 102 -14.43 -1.14 12.70
CA GLY A 102 -15.52 -0.74 13.59
C GLY A 102 -16.38 0.43 13.07
N TYR A 103 -16.13 0.87 11.85
CA TYR A 103 -16.88 1.91 11.15
C TYR A 103 -16.87 1.67 9.63
N THR A 104 -17.72 2.43 8.92
CA THR A 104 -17.69 2.52 7.46
C THR A 104 -17.58 3.97 7.01
N PHE A 105 -17.19 4.16 5.74
CA PHE A 105 -17.09 5.48 5.12
C PHE A 105 -17.46 5.44 3.62
N ALA A 106 -17.65 6.63 3.07
CA ALA A 106 -18.12 6.86 1.70
C ALA A 106 -17.10 6.41 0.64
N ASP A 107 -17.61 6.08 -0.54
CA ASP A 107 -16.79 5.89 -1.74
C ASP A 107 -16.21 7.22 -2.23
N GLU A 108 -15.01 7.17 -2.82
CA GLU A 108 -14.35 8.29 -3.50
C GLU A 108 -13.94 7.85 -4.90
N PHE A 109 -14.87 8.00 -5.85
CA PHE A 109 -14.56 7.67 -7.24
C PHE A 109 -13.93 8.86 -7.96
N HIS A 110 -12.80 8.63 -8.62
CA HIS A 110 -12.13 9.61 -9.45
C HIS A 110 -12.00 9.10 -10.88
N PRO A 111 -12.34 9.91 -11.93
CA PRO A 111 -12.38 9.45 -13.32
C PRO A 111 -11.10 8.85 -13.86
N GLN A 112 -9.95 9.35 -13.36
CA GLN A 112 -8.61 8.91 -13.75
C GLN A 112 -8.11 7.68 -12.98
N LEU A 113 -8.79 7.29 -11.88
CA LEU A 113 -8.43 6.13 -11.08
C LEU A 113 -9.30 4.93 -11.47
N ARG A 114 -8.71 4.03 -12.21
CA ARG A 114 -9.42 2.89 -12.82
C ARG A 114 -8.70 1.58 -12.52
N HIS A 115 -9.46 0.49 -12.61
CA HIS A 115 -8.94 -0.88 -12.50
C HIS A 115 -8.47 -1.37 -13.88
N ASP A 116 -7.45 -0.71 -14.43
CA ASP A 116 -7.00 -0.86 -15.84
C ASP A 116 -5.77 -1.77 -16.02
N GLY A 117 -5.24 -2.34 -14.93
CA GLY A 117 -4.07 -3.19 -14.99
C GLY A 117 -3.81 -3.99 -13.73
N PRO A 118 -2.67 -4.71 -13.66
CA PRO A 118 -2.17 -5.29 -12.43
C PRO A 118 -1.73 -4.19 -11.46
N GLY A 119 -1.69 -4.53 -10.16
CA GLY A 119 -1.16 -3.67 -9.12
C GLY A 119 -2.07 -2.51 -8.69
N VAL A 120 -3.34 -2.47 -9.12
CA VAL A 120 -4.28 -1.46 -8.64
C VAL A 120 -4.67 -1.77 -7.19
N LEU A 121 -4.47 -0.79 -6.29
CA LEU A 121 -4.90 -0.84 -4.89
C LEU A 121 -6.28 -0.21 -4.76
N SER A 122 -7.24 -0.99 -4.28
CA SER A 122 -8.65 -0.59 -4.22
C SER A 122 -9.35 -1.10 -2.96
N MET A 123 -10.42 -0.42 -2.54
CA MET A 123 -11.21 -0.79 -1.37
C MET A 123 -12.15 -1.95 -1.66
N ALA A 124 -12.11 -2.98 -0.81
CA ALA A 124 -13.17 -3.95 -0.74
C ALA A 124 -14.35 -3.36 0.05
N ASN A 125 -15.59 -3.60 -0.45
CA ASN A 125 -16.82 -3.14 0.18
C ASN A 125 -17.95 -4.16 0.00
N ARG A 126 -19.11 -3.91 0.61
CA ARG A 126 -20.35 -4.70 0.52
C ARG A 126 -21.51 -3.90 -0.11
N GLY A 127 -21.17 -3.01 -1.01
CA GLY A 127 -22.08 -2.05 -1.63
C GLY A 127 -21.68 -0.60 -1.30
N PRO A 128 -22.43 0.38 -1.80
CA PRO A 128 -22.09 1.79 -1.67
C PRO A 128 -21.88 2.22 -0.22
N ALA A 129 -20.84 3.02 0.03
CA ALA A 129 -20.51 3.62 1.33
C ALA A 129 -20.25 2.62 2.47
N THR A 130 -19.78 1.43 2.14
CA THR A 130 -19.42 0.41 3.15
C THR A 130 -17.93 0.11 3.22
N ASN A 131 -17.10 1.07 2.76
CA ASN A 131 -15.65 0.95 2.88
C ASN A 131 -15.24 0.90 4.36
N GLY A 132 -14.24 0.10 4.68
CA GLY A 132 -13.71 -0.04 6.03
C GLY A 132 -12.18 -0.15 6.00
N SER A 133 -11.63 -1.28 6.42
CA SER A 133 -10.19 -1.54 6.38
C SER A 133 -9.78 -2.53 5.30
N GLN A 134 -10.73 -3.27 4.70
CA GLN A 134 -10.39 -4.28 3.71
C GLN A 134 -10.05 -3.63 2.37
N PHE A 135 -8.97 -4.09 1.77
CA PHE A 135 -8.46 -3.67 0.48
C PHE A 135 -8.09 -4.87 -0.39
N PHE A 136 -7.94 -4.65 -1.67
CA PHE A 136 -7.39 -5.64 -2.60
C PHE A 136 -6.35 -5.02 -3.53
N ILE A 137 -5.46 -5.86 -4.05
CA ILE A 137 -4.47 -5.50 -5.07
C ILE A 137 -4.68 -6.44 -6.26
N THR A 138 -4.81 -5.89 -7.45
CA THR A 138 -5.15 -6.65 -8.66
C THR A 138 -3.95 -7.40 -9.24
N HIS A 139 -4.21 -8.58 -9.81
CA HIS A 139 -3.25 -9.31 -10.66
C HIS A 139 -3.36 -8.89 -12.14
N VAL A 140 -4.56 -8.46 -12.56
CA VAL A 140 -4.90 -8.09 -13.94
C VAL A 140 -5.84 -6.90 -13.96
N ALA A 141 -6.15 -6.36 -15.14
CA ALA A 141 -7.21 -5.37 -15.29
C ALA A 141 -8.57 -5.96 -14.91
N THR A 142 -9.37 -5.18 -14.13
CA THR A 142 -10.68 -5.57 -13.63
C THR A 142 -11.68 -4.45 -13.85
N PRO A 143 -11.91 -4.02 -15.12
CA PRO A 143 -12.67 -2.79 -15.44
C PRO A 143 -14.13 -2.81 -14.98
N TRP A 144 -14.71 -3.98 -14.73
CA TRP A 144 -16.07 -4.15 -14.17
C TRP A 144 -16.21 -3.65 -12.73
N LEU A 145 -15.08 -3.39 -12.02
CA LEU A 145 -15.07 -2.83 -10.66
C LEU A 145 -15.06 -1.30 -10.65
N ASN A 146 -14.90 -0.64 -11.82
CA ASN A 146 -14.93 0.81 -11.93
C ASN A 146 -16.27 1.38 -11.49
N GLY A 147 -16.25 2.43 -10.64
CA GLY A 147 -17.46 3.04 -10.10
C GLY A 147 -18.17 2.22 -9.02
N ALA A 148 -17.62 1.06 -8.63
CA ALA A 148 -18.10 0.23 -7.52
C ALA A 148 -17.12 0.12 -6.36
N HIS A 149 -15.83 0.23 -6.64
CA HIS A 149 -14.75 0.16 -5.66
C HIS A 149 -13.82 1.36 -5.81
N THR A 150 -13.44 1.99 -4.70
CA THR A 150 -12.54 3.15 -4.68
C THR A 150 -11.11 2.71 -4.92
N VAL A 151 -10.55 3.07 -6.07
CA VAL A 151 -9.11 2.98 -6.33
C VAL A 151 -8.41 4.11 -5.56
N PHE A 152 -7.40 3.79 -4.75
CA PHE A 152 -6.70 4.79 -3.94
C PHE A 152 -5.18 4.66 -3.97
N GLY A 153 -4.65 3.82 -4.87
CA GLY A 153 -3.21 3.67 -5.06
C GLY A 153 -2.87 2.61 -6.09
N ARG A 154 -1.56 2.38 -6.22
CA ARG A 154 -1.01 1.35 -7.11
C ARG A 154 0.31 0.80 -6.60
N VAL A 155 0.66 -0.39 -7.04
CA VAL A 155 1.99 -0.98 -6.84
C VAL A 155 2.99 -0.25 -7.73
N VAL A 156 4.05 0.27 -7.14
CA VAL A 156 5.20 0.85 -7.86
C VAL A 156 6.40 -0.09 -7.85
N GLU A 157 6.53 -0.93 -6.81
CA GLU A 157 7.52 -2.01 -6.74
C GLU A 157 6.91 -3.25 -6.08
N GLY A 158 7.31 -4.45 -6.52
CA GLY A 158 6.91 -5.70 -5.90
C GLY A 158 5.65 -6.34 -6.49
N GLN A 159 5.27 -6.08 -7.75
CA GLN A 159 4.17 -6.80 -8.40
C GLN A 159 4.40 -8.32 -8.40
N ASN A 160 5.63 -8.76 -8.59
CA ASN A 160 6.00 -10.17 -8.49
C ASN A 160 5.75 -10.76 -7.08
N VAL A 161 5.80 -9.94 -6.03
CA VAL A 161 5.44 -10.34 -4.67
C VAL A 161 3.92 -10.48 -4.55
N VAL A 162 3.14 -9.52 -5.12
CA VAL A 162 1.67 -9.62 -5.21
C VAL A 162 1.26 -10.94 -5.87
N ASP A 163 1.88 -11.28 -7.00
CA ASP A 163 1.60 -12.50 -7.76
C ASP A 163 2.02 -13.79 -7.00
N ALA A 164 3.01 -13.67 -6.12
CA ALA A 164 3.49 -14.77 -5.28
C ALA A 164 2.67 -15.00 -4.01
N VAL A 165 1.87 -14.03 -3.55
CA VAL A 165 1.03 -14.15 -2.34
C VAL A 165 0.03 -15.27 -2.47
N ARG A 166 -0.17 -16.03 -1.39
CA ARG A 166 -1.16 -17.10 -1.25
C ARG A 166 -2.12 -16.80 -0.11
N GLN A 167 -3.30 -17.37 -0.17
CA GLN A 167 -4.26 -17.24 0.93
C GLN A 167 -3.65 -17.73 2.25
N GLY A 168 -3.76 -16.89 3.29
CA GLY A 168 -3.17 -17.12 4.60
C GLY A 168 -1.81 -16.48 4.80
N ASP A 169 -1.12 -16.00 3.74
CA ASP A 169 0.12 -15.22 3.86
C ASP A 169 -0.13 -13.95 4.67
N THR A 170 0.93 -13.46 5.34
CA THR A 170 0.81 -12.40 6.35
C THR A 170 1.37 -11.07 5.88
N ILE A 171 0.69 -10.00 6.27
CA ILE A 171 1.19 -8.63 6.28
C ILE A 171 1.97 -8.47 7.59
N GLN A 172 3.29 -8.47 7.52
CA GLN A 172 4.15 -8.32 8.70
C GLN A 172 4.11 -6.89 9.23
N SER A 173 4.13 -5.92 8.33
CA SER A 173 3.99 -4.51 8.69
C SER A 173 3.60 -3.65 7.48
N VAL A 174 2.97 -2.49 7.78
CA VAL A 174 2.77 -1.40 6.81
C VAL A 174 3.41 -0.13 7.38
N ARG A 175 4.29 0.52 6.61
CA ARG A 175 4.97 1.76 6.99
C ARG A 175 4.74 2.82 5.93
N ILE A 176 4.40 4.02 6.38
CA ILE A 176 4.12 5.15 5.48
C ILE A 176 5.40 5.93 5.26
N GLU A 177 5.70 6.21 4.01
CA GLU A 177 6.84 7.00 3.56
C GLU A 177 6.31 8.24 2.82
N ARG A 178 6.79 9.41 3.23
CA ARG A 178 6.40 10.71 2.67
C ARG A 178 7.60 11.32 1.98
N VAL A 179 7.49 11.60 0.68
CA VAL A 179 8.55 12.20 -0.12
C VAL A 179 8.02 13.49 -0.71
N GLY A 180 8.72 14.60 -0.43
CA GLY A 180 8.36 15.93 -0.89
C GLY A 180 7.28 16.64 -0.07
N PRO A 181 7.18 17.98 -0.24
CA PRO A 181 6.42 18.84 0.67
C PRO A 181 4.92 18.51 0.77
N ALA A 182 4.28 18.12 -0.33
CA ALA A 182 2.85 17.80 -0.34
C ALA A 182 2.54 16.55 0.50
N ALA A 183 3.34 15.48 0.33
CA ALA A 183 3.19 14.26 1.10
C ALA A 183 3.57 14.45 2.57
N GLU A 184 4.62 15.24 2.86
CA GLU A 184 5.03 15.58 4.22
C GLU A 184 3.93 16.38 4.97
N ALA A 185 3.19 17.24 4.28
CA ALA A 185 2.06 17.97 4.84
C ALA A 185 0.83 17.10 5.09
N PHE A 186 0.71 15.92 4.44
CA PHE A 186 -0.41 15.00 4.63
C PHE A 186 -0.22 14.17 5.91
N GLN A 187 -0.48 14.80 7.06
CA GLN A 187 -0.43 14.17 8.38
C GLN A 187 -1.82 13.77 8.83
N VAL A 188 -2.02 12.50 9.12
CA VAL A 188 -3.33 11.95 9.47
C VAL A 188 -3.47 11.80 10.98
N ASP A 189 -4.50 12.43 11.53
CA ASP A 189 -5.00 12.23 12.88
C ASP A 189 -6.51 11.98 12.87
N GLN A 190 -7.08 11.71 14.03
CA GLN A 190 -8.52 11.49 14.19
C GLN A 190 -9.37 12.68 13.76
N GLN A 191 -8.89 13.91 13.98
CA GLN A 191 -9.61 15.13 13.63
C GLN A 191 -9.69 15.30 12.11
N MET A 192 -8.56 15.16 11.41
CA MET A 192 -8.51 15.19 9.95
C MET A 192 -9.43 14.13 9.34
N PHE A 193 -9.33 12.88 9.83
CA PHE A 193 -10.17 11.79 9.33
C PHE A 193 -11.67 12.08 9.53
N ASN A 194 -12.08 12.57 10.70
CA ASN A 194 -13.47 12.93 10.96
C ASN A 194 -13.96 14.05 10.05
N ARG A 195 -13.15 15.09 9.83
CA ARG A 195 -13.46 16.19 8.91
C ARG A 195 -13.70 15.65 7.48
N LEU A 196 -12.79 14.86 6.93
CA LEU A 196 -12.93 14.29 5.60
C LEU A 196 -14.18 13.40 5.46
N ARG A 197 -14.53 12.64 6.51
CA ARG A 197 -15.78 11.86 6.53
C ARG A 197 -17.02 12.73 6.46
N THR A 198 -17.05 13.84 7.18
CA THR A 198 -18.17 14.78 7.16
C THR A 198 -18.31 15.42 5.79
N GLU A 199 -17.21 15.94 5.23
CA GLU A 199 -17.19 16.54 3.90
C GLU A 199 -17.64 15.56 2.79
N ALA A 200 -17.25 14.28 2.88
CA ALA A 200 -17.67 13.26 1.93
C ALA A 200 -19.15 12.90 2.08
N ALA A 201 -19.73 13.00 3.26
CA ALA A 201 -21.16 12.78 3.49
C ALA A 201 -22.04 13.93 2.94
N GLU A 202 -21.56 15.17 2.99
CA GLU A 202 -22.24 16.36 2.50
C GLU A 202 -22.25 16.47 0.96
N ARG A 203 -21.32 15.80 0.27
CA ARG A 203 -21.23 15.78 -1.22
C ARG A 203 -22.15 14.78 -1.91
N ARG A 204 -22.98 14.05 -1.16
CA ARG A 204 -23.97 13.07 -1.65
C ARG A 204 -25.32 13.68 -1.81
#